data_68ddaefb89a1ccbf01fd80d05b20e084
#
_entry.id   68ddaefb89a1ccbf01fd80d05b20e084
#
_cell.length_a   1.000
_cell.length_b   1.000
_cell.length_c   1.000
_cell.angle_alpha   90.00
_cell.angle_beta   90.00
_cell.angle_gamma   90.00
#
_symmetry.space_group_name_H-M   'P 1'
#
loop_
_entity.id
_entity.type
_entity.pdbx_description
1 polymer ?
#
loop_
_entity_poly.entity_id
_entity_poly.type
_entity_poly.pdbx_seq_one_letter_code
_entity_poly.pdbx_strand_id
1 'polypeptide(L)'
;MCIRDSVTAGMAIHDTMQYIRPRVGTVCIGQAASMGSFLLASGEPGMRVALTNARIMIHQPSGGAQGMASDIEIQAKEILRIRARMNQLYAQYTGQPIEEIERRMDRDTFLEAHEAKEFGLVDEVFDKRPSPSEDVAQAA
;
A
#
# COMPACT_ATOMS: atom_id res chain seq x y z
N MET A 1 1.23 -18.65 -8.11
CA MET A 1 0.93 -17.22 -8.31
C MET A 1 0.75 -16.61 -6.93
N CYS A 2 1.60 -15.69 -6.55
CA CYS A 2 1.49 -15.05 -5.25
C CYS A 2 0.36 -14.02 -5.33
N ILE A 3 -0.61 -14.04 -4.40
CA ILE A 3 -1.71 -13.05 -4.34
C ILE A 3 -1.17 -11.61 -4.28
N ARG A 4 0.05 -11.44 -3.80
CA ARG A 4 0.76 -10.15 -3.75
C ARG A 4 1.04 -9.52 -5.13
N ASP A 5 1.09 -10.34 -6.18
CA ASP A 5 1.52 -9.89 -7.51
C ASP A 5 0.34 -9.63 -8.45
N SER A 6 -0.88 -9.87 -7.99
CA SER A 6 -2.10 -9.61 -8.76
C SER A 6 -2.74 -8.30 -8.30
N VAL A 7 -2.64 -7.26 -9.10
CA VAL A 7 -3.31 -5.97 -8.85
C VAL A 7 -4.82 -6.17 -8.68
N THR A 8 -5.45 -7.00 -9.52
CA THR A 8 -6.89 -7.29 -9.44
C THR A 8 -7.29 -7.92 -8.11
N ALA A 9 -6.52 -8.91 -7.63
CA ALA A 9 -6.79 -9.53 -6.34
C ALA A 9 -6.57 -8.55 -5.19
N GLY A 10 -5.52 -7.74 -5.24
CA GLY A 10 -5.26 -6.70 -4.25
C GLY A 10 -6.34 -5.63 -4.21
N MET A 11 -6.84 -5.18 -5.35
CA MET A 11 -7.96 -4.24 -5.41
C MET A 11 -9.26 -4.83 -4.86
N ALA A 12 -9.51 -6.12 -5.09
CA ALA A 12 -10.69 -6.79 -4.49
C ALA A 12 -10.60 -6.84 -2.95
N ILE A 13 -9.41 -7.09 -2.40
CA ILE A 13 -9.18 -7.03 -0.94
C ILE A 13 -9.37 -5.60 -0.45
N HIS A 14 -8.76 -4.63 -1.12
CA HIS A 14 -8.91 -3.21 -0.80
C HIS A 14 -10.39 -2.79 -0.76
N ASP A 15 -11.15 -3.08 -1.81
CA ASP A 15 -12.57 -2.72 -1.88
C ASP A 15 -13.37 -3.40 -0.77
N THR A 16 -13.03 -4.64 -0.43
CA THR A 16 -13.65 -5.35 0.71
C THR A 16 -13.33 -4.65 2.02
N MET A 17 -12.07 -4.25 2.26
CA MET A 17 -11.68 -3.50 3.46
C MET A 17 -12.46 -2.20 3.61
N GLN A 18 -12.68 -1.48 2.49
CA GLN A 18 -13.44 -0.23 2.48
C GLN A 18 -14.96 -0.43 2.59
N TYR A 19 -15.47 -1.58 2.17
CA TYR A 19 -16.92 -1.87 2.12
C TYR A 19 -17.49 -2.38 3.44
N ILE A 20 -16.73 -3.14 4.22
CA ILE A 20 -17.22 -3.73 5.47
C ILE A 20 -17.35 -2.69 6.58
N ARG A 21 -18.26 -2.90 7.52
CA ARG A 21 -18.51 -1.97 8.64
C ARG A 21 -17.38 -1.92 9.68
N PRO A 22 -16.77 -3.04 10.09
CA PRO A 22 -15.65 -3.01 11.02
C PRO A 22 -14.46 -2.24 10.43
N ARG A 23 -13.81 -1.43 11.27
CA ARG A 23 -12.55 -0.78 10.88
C ARG A 23 -11.45 -1.84 10.69
N VAL A 24 -10.67 -1.70 9.65
CA VAL A 24 -9.60 -2.65 9.31
C VAL A 24 -8.25 -2.02 9.59
N GLY A 25 -7.60 -2.45 10.66
CA GLY A 25 -6.20 -2.12 10.92
C GLY A 25 -5.26 -2.99 10.11
N THR A 26 -4.08 -2.47 9.81
CA THR A 26 -3.05 -3.17 9.04
C THR A 26 -1.71 -3.17 9.77
N VAL A 27 -1.00 -4.29 9.70
CA VAL A 27 0.30 -4.43 10.36
C VAL A 27 1.32 -5.01 9.38
N CYS A 28 2.45 -4.33 9.23
CA CYS A 28 3.58 -4.85 8.49
C CYS A 28 4.53 -5.60 9.44
N ILE A 29 4.67 -6.92 9.21
CA ILE A 29 5.62 -7.79 9.91
C ILE A 29 6.58 -8.34 8.87
N GLY A 30 7.87 -8.03 8.99
CA GLY A 30 8.88 -8.39 8.02
C GLY A 30 8.85 -7.51 6.77
N GLN A 31 8.01 -7.81 5.79
CA GLN A 31 7.99 -7.03 4.55
C GLN A 31 6.58 -6.86 3.97
N ALA A 32 6.26 -5.64 3.56
CA ALA A 32 5.13 -5.32 2.71
C ALA A 32 5.62 -4.69 1.40
N ALA A 33 5.47 -5.42 0.29
CA ALA A 33 5.95 -5.00 -1.02
C ALA A 33 4.81 -4.92 -2.04
N SER A 34 4.88 -3.96 -2.99
CA SER A 34 3.93 -3.84 -4.11
C SER A 34 2.48 -3.76 -3.60
N MET A 35 1.59 -4.66 -4.03
CA MET A 35 0.22 -4.71 -3.52
C MET A 35 0.13 -4.89 -1.99
N GLY A 36 1.13 -5.50 -1.36
CA GLY A 36 1.20 -5.59 0.10
C GLY A 36 1.38 -4.23 0.76
N SER A 37 2.21 -3.35 0.19
CA SER A 37 2.37 -1.97 0.70
C SER A 37 1.13 -1.11 0.42
N PHE A 38 0.43 -1.35 -0.68
CA PHE A 38 -0.83 -0.70 -0.98
C PHE A 38 -1.92 -1.06 0.04
N LEU A 39 -2.10 -2.35 0.34
CA LEU A 39 -3.04 -2.82 1.34
C LEU A 39 -2.69 -2.32 2.75
N LEU A 40 -1.38 -2.26 3.08
CA LEU A 40 -0.91 -1.69 4.33
C LEU A 40 -1.35 -0.22 4.47
N ALA A 41 -1.11 0.59 3.44
CA ALA A 41 -1.46 2.01 3.43
C ALA A 41 -2.98 2.27 3.42
N SER A 42 -3.78 1.32 2.93
CA SER A 42 -5.23 1.43 2.82
C SER A 42 -5.99 1.06 4.10
N GLY A 43 -5.29 0.72 5.18
CA GLY A 43 -5.88 0.51 6.50
C GLY A 43 -6.54 1.76 7.05
N GLU A 44 -7.36 1.57 8.08
CA GLU A 44 -8.01 2.69 8.80
C GLU A 44 -6.95 3.67 9.33
N PRO A 45 -7.12 4.99 9.11
CA PRO A 45 -6.23 5.99 9.67
C PRO A 45 -6.08 5.85 11.20
N GLY A 46 -4.84 5.88 11.68
CA GLY A 46 -4.49 5.64 13.07
C GLY A 46 -4.35 4.15 13.45
N MET A 47 -4.61 3.22 12.50
CA MET A 47 -4.53 1.77 12.74
C MET A 47 -3.58 1.07 11.76
N ARG A 48 -2.70 1.82 11.08
CA ARG A 48 -1.69 1.30 10.17
C ARG A 48 -0.35 1.24 10.89
N VAL A 49 0.19 0.06 11.07
CA VAL A 49 1.36 -0.18 11.92
C VAL A 49 2.47 -0.90 11.17
N ALA A 50 3.71 -0.58 11.46
CA ALA A 50 4.87 -1.39 11.09
C ALA A 50 5.68 -1.78 12.33
N LEU A 51 6.25 -2.98 12.34
CA LEU A 51 7.25 -3.32 13.34
C LEU A 51 8.61 -2.71 12.94
N THR A 52 9.46 -2.41 13.93
CA THR A 52 10.70 -1.64 13.76
C THR A 52 11.62 -2.13 12.64
N ASN A 53 11.71 -3.44 12.46
CA ASN A 53 12.57 -4.04 11.42
C ASN A 53 11.81 -4.37 10.12
N ALA A 54 10.57 -3.89 9.98
CA ALA A 54 9.81 -4.13 8.75
C ALA A 54 10.35 -3.27 7.60
N ARG A 55 10.25 -3.82 6.39
CA ARG A 55 10.60 -3.14 5.13
C ARG A 55 9.36 -2.97 4.28
N ILE A 56 9.18 -1.79 3.77
CA ILE A 56 8.06 -1.46 2.89
C ILE A 56 8.62 -1.10 1.51
N MET A 57 8.06 -1.68 0.45
CA MET A 57 8.49 -1.38 -0.92
C MET A 57 7.29 -0.93 -1.75
N ILE A 58 7.44 0.23 -2.35
CA ILE A 58 6.48 0.78 -3.31
C ILE A 58 7.10 0.82 -4.70
N HIS A 59 6.31 0.52 -5.72
CA HIS A 59 6.66 0.63 -7.11
C HIS A 59 5.42 0.68 -8.02
N GLN A 60 5.59 1.12 -9.26
CA GLN A 60 4.52 1.10 -10.24
C GLN A 60 4.10 -0.35 -10.60
N PRO A 61 2.84 -0.56 -11.01
CA PRO A 61 2.41 -1.87 -11.50
C PRO A 61 3.29 -2.32 -12.66
N SER A 62 3.78 -3.55 -12.59
CA SER A 62 4.47 -4.19 -13.70
C SER A 62 3.49 -5.02 -14.51
N GLY A 63 3.66 -5.05 -15.82
CA GLY A 63 2.86 -5.86 -16.71
C GLY A 63 3.58 -6.10 -18.03
N GLY A 64 3.18 -7.15 -18.72
CA GLY A 64 3.65 -7.47 -20.06
C GLY A 64 2.46 -7.81 -20.95
N ALA A 65 2.61 -7.59 -22.25
CA ALA A 65 1.61 -7.95 -23.25
C ALA A 65 2.29 -8.68 -24.40
N GLN A 66 1.59 -9.69 -24.93
CA GLN A 66 1.98 -10.45 -26.11
C GLN A 66 0.75 -10.61 -27.00
N GLY A 67 0.94 -10.64 -28.29
CA GLY A 67 -0.13 -10.80 -29.27
C GLY A 67 -0.01 -9.84 -30.44
N MET A 68 -1.12 -9.55 -31.08
CA MET A 68 -1.19 -8.57 -32.17
C MET A 68 -1.01 -7.15 -31.64
N ALA A 69 -0.58 -6.23 -32.49
CA ALA A 69 -0.32 -4.84 -32.13
C ALA A 69 -1.50 -4.17 -31.41
N SER A 70 -2.73 -4.44 -31.87
CA SER A 70 -3.96 -3.95 -31.25
C SER A 70 -4.16 -4.48 -29.83
N ASP A 71 -3.84 -5.75 -29.57
CA ASP A 71 -3.96 -6.35 -28.24
C ASP A 71 -2.93 -5.75 -27.27
N ILE A 72 -1.70 -5.55 -27.76
CA ILE A 72 -0.64 -4.89 -26.98
C ILE A 72 -1.05 -3.46 -26.61
N GLU A 73 -1.64 -2.70 -27.54
CA GLU A 73 -2.13 -1.34 -27.28
C GLU A 73 -3.22 -1.32 -26.21
N ILE A 74 -4.18 -2.24 -26.27
CA ILE A 74 -5.26 -2.36 -25.26
C ILE A 74 -4.66 -2.64 -23.89
N GLN A 75 -3.75 -3.60 -23.78
CA GLN A 75 -3.10 -3.95 -22.52
C GLN A 75 -2.26 -2.80 -21.96
N ALA A 76 -1.52 -2.10 -22.82
CA ALA A 76 -0.73 -0.94 -22.40
C ALA A 76 -1.63 0.19 -21.83
N LYS A 77 -2.74 0.50 -22.50
CA LYS A 77 -3.72 1.49 -22.00
C LYS A 77 -4.29 1.10 -20.64
N GLU A 78 -4.61 -0.18 -20.45
CA GLU A 78 -5.13 -0.67 -19.17
C GLU A 78 -4.10 -0.57 -18.04
N ILE A 79 -2.84 -0.95 -18.29
CA ILE A 79 -1.75 -0.82 -17.32
C ILE A 79 -1.56 0.65 -16.89
N LEU A 80 -1.58 1.59 -17.84
CA LEU A 80 -1.47 3.03 -17.56
C LEU A 80 -2.66 3.54 -16.73
N ARG A 81 -3.87 3.05 -16.99
CA ARG A 81 -5.07 3.39 -16.23
C ARG A 81 -4.97 2.89 -14.77
N ILE A 82 -4.54 1.65 -14.60
CA ILE A 82 -4.29 1.06 -13.28
C ILE A 82 -3.22 1.85 -12.52
N ARG A 83 -2.10 2.19 -13.17
CA ARG A 83 -1.03 3.01 -12.59
C ARG A 83 -1.57 4.34 -12.08
N ALA A 84 -2.29 5.07 -12.91
CA ALA A 84 -2.86 6.36 -12.54
C ALA A 84 -3.81 6.23 -11.33
N ARG A 85 -4.66 5.20 -11.30
CA ARG A 85 -5.56 4.94 -10.19
C ARG A 85 -4.83 4.62 -8.89
N MET A 86 -3.81 3.78 -8.96
CA MET A 86 -2.99 3.44 -7.79
C MET A 86 -2.25 4.66 -7.23
N ASN A 87 -1.68 5.50 -8.10
CA ASN A 87 -1.00 6.73 -7.68
C ASN A 87 -1.97 7.66 -6.91
N GLN A 88 -3.20 7.83 -7.41
CA GLN A 88 -4.23 8.60 -6.72
C GLN A 88 -4.57 8.04 -5.33
N LEU A 89 -4.72 6.73 -5.22
CA LEU A 89 -5.03 6.07 -3.94
C LEU A 89 -3.86 6.19 -2.95
N TYR A 90 -2.62 5.98 -3.40
CA TYR A 90 -1.45 6.22 -2.55
C TYR A 90 -1.37 7.67 -2.09
N ALA A 91 -1.59 8.65 -2.97
CA ALA A 91 -1.62 10.05 -2.59
C ALA A 91 -2.69 10.33 -1.53
N GLN A 92 -3.88 9.74 -1.69
CA GLN A 92 -4.97 9.85 -0.72
C GLN A 92 -4.60 9.28 0.66
N TYR A 93 -3.97 8.09 0.70
CA TYR A 93 -3.66 7.40 1.96
C TYR A 93 -2.43 7.96 2.67
N THR A 94 -1.44 8.44 1.91
CA THR A 94 -0.20 8.96 2.48
C THR A 94 -0.23 10.47 2.75
N GLY A 95 -1.14 11.21 2.11
CA GLY A 95 -1.15 12.67 2.12
C GLY A 95 -0.04 13.31 1.28
N GLN A 96 0.73 12.51 0.53
CA GLN A 96 1.79 13.03 -0.33
C GLN A 96 1.21 13.61 -1.64
N PRO A 97 1.87 14.63 -2.22
CA PRO A 97 1.54 15.10 -3.56
C PRO A 97 1.65 13.97 -4.60
N ILE A 98 0.78 13.98 -5.60
CA ILE A 98 0.74 12.93 -6.61
C ILE A 98 2.06 12.83 -7.39
N GLU A 99 2.73 13.94 -7.62
CA GLU A 99 4.02 14.01 -8.30
C GLU A 99 5.12 13.30 -7.50
N GLU A 100 5.07 13.38 -6.16
CA GLU A 100 6.00 12.66 -5.29
C GLU A 100 5.72 11.16 -5.30
N ILE A 101 4.45 10.75 -5.30
CA ILE A 101 4.05 9.35 -5.47
C ILE A 101 4.55 8.81 -6.81
N GLU A 102 4.32 9.52 -7.91
CA GLU A 102 4.77 9.12 -9.25
C GLU A 102 6.28 8.96 -9.32
N ARG A 103 7.02 9.92 -8.75
CA ARG A 103 8.47 9.91 -8.70
C ARG A 103 9.01 8.71 -7.90
N ARG A 104 8.42 8.45 -6.72
CA ARG A 104 8.84 7.35 -5.83
C ARG A 104 8.48 5.98 -6.36
N MET A 105 7.34 5.87 -7.03
CA MET A 105 6.86 4.60 -7.58
C MET A 105 7.40 4.28 -8.98
N ASP A 106 8.14 5.17 -9.63
CA ASP A 106 8.71 4.91 -10.96
C ASP A 106 9.67 3.71 -10.96
N ARG A 107 10.40 3.52 -9.86
CA ARG A 107 11.28 2.38 -9.60
C ARG A 107 11.04 1.85 -8.19
N ASP A 108 11.57 0.67 -7.90
CA ASP A 108 11.49 0.07 -6.58
C ASP A 108 12.06 1.02 -5.52
N THR A 109 11.21 1.53 -4.66
CA THR A 109 11.59 2.37 -3.53
C THR A 109 11.38 1.58 -2.24
N PHE A 110 12.46 1.28 -1.54
CA PHE A 110 12.44 0.61 -0.24
C PHE A 110 12.50 1.65 0.87
N LEU A 111 11.63 1.47 1.85
CA LEU A 111 11.50 2.31 3.02
C LEU A 111 11.65 1.45 4.28
N GLU A 112 12.41 1.93 5.24
CA GLU A 112 12.40 1.39 6.60
C GLU A 112 11.12 1.81 7.33
N ALA A 113 10.82 1.19 8.46
CA ALA A 113 9.56 1.43 9.17
C ALA A 113 9.33 2.92 9.51
N HIS A 114 10.38 3.60 10.00
CA HIS A 114 10.30 5.03 10.33
C HIS A 114 10.15 5.93 9.10
N GLU A 115 10.87 5.62 8.02
CA GLU A 115 10.72 6.33 6.75
C GLU A 115 9.31 6.15 6.17
N ALA A 116 8.73 4.95 6.31
CA ALA A 116 7.36 4.67 5.89
C ALA A 116 6.32 5.45 6.70
N LYS A 117 6.58 5.66 8.01
CA LYS A 117 5.76 6.54 8.86
C LYS A 117 5.87 8.00 8.40
N GLU A 118 7.07 8.51 8.19
CA GLU A 118 7.29 9.88 7.70
C GLU A 118 6.66 10.12 6.32
N PHE A 119 6.69 9.10 5.48
CA PHE A 119 6.05 9.14 4.16
C PHE A 119 4.52 9.03 4.23
N GLY A 120 3.95 8.54 5.33
CA GLY A 120 2.51 8.39 5.55
C GLY A 120 1.92 7.03 5.15
N LEU A 121 2.76 6.03 4.87
CA LEU A 121 2.30 4.66 4.57
C LEU A 121 1.77 3.93 5.81
N VAL A 122 2.29 4.28 6.98
CA VAL A 122 1.84 3.79 8.27
C VAL A 122 1.71 4.93 9.27
N ASP A 123 0.91 4.74 10.30
CA ASP A 123 0.67 5.73 11.34
C ASP A 123 1.65 5.57 12.52
N GLU A 124 1.98 4.29 12.87
CA GLU A 124 2.82 3.98 14.01
C GLU A 124 3.87 2.92 13.70
N VAL A 125 4.99 2.99 14.44
CA VAL A 125 6.04 1.98 14.43
C VAL A 125 6.16 1.40 15.84
N PHE A 126 5.98 0.07 15.96
CA PHE A 126 6.06 -0.61 17.25
C PHE A 126 7.35 -1.43 17.37
N ASP A 127 8.08 -1.14 18.43
CA ASP A 127 9.27 -1.86 18.89
C ASP A 127 8.87 -3.04 19.78
N LYS A 128 7.88 -2.82 20.66
CA LYS A 128 7.35 -3.79 21.62
C LYS A 128 5.84 -3.80 21.59
N ARG A 129 5.25 -4.89 22.06
CA ARG A 129 3.82 -4.95 22.26
C ARG A 129 3.38 -3.85 23.24
N PRO A 130 2.37 -3.02 22.89
CA PRO A 130 1.80 -2.05 23.82
C PRO A 130 1.33 -2.74 25.11
N SER A 131 1.50 -2.09 26.24
CA SER A 131 0.99 -2.61 27.50
C SER A 131 -0.54 -2.41 27.58
N PRO A 132 -1.29 -3.30 28.24
CA PRO A 132 -2.75 -3.18 28.35
C PRO A 132 -3.25 -1.85 28.95
N SER A 133 -2.38 -1.13 29.66
CA SER A 133 -2.68 0.20 30.21
C SER A 133 -2.60 1.34 29.19
N GLU A 134 -1.88 1.14 28.09
CA GLU A 134 -1.75 2.12 26.99
C GLU A 134 -2.90 2.02 25.99
N ASP A 135 -3.43 0.80 25.79
CA ASP A 135 -4.56 0.55 24.90
C ASP A 135 -5.87 1.21 25.39
N VAL A 136 -6.05 1.33 26.72
CA VAL A 136 -7.26 1.94 27.32
C VAL A 136 -7.25 3.47 27.18
N ALA A 137 -6.08 4.11 27.16
CA ALA A 137 -5.94 5.55 27.04
C ALA A 137 -6.19 6.09 25.61
N GLN A 138 -6.06 5.24 24.59
CA GLN A 138 -6.28 5.61 23.19
C GLN A 138 -7.73 5.30 22.70
N ALA A 139 -8.50 4.56 23.47
CA ALA A 139 -9.88 4.18 23.15
C ALA A 139 -10.96 5.07 23.83
N ALA A 140 -10.54 6.07 24.60
CA ALA A 140 -11.39 7.05 25.29
C ALA A 140 -11.31 8.43 24.61
#